data_2e566152be79d768bff503821cdd77f8
#
_entry.id   2e566152be79d768bff503821cdd77f8
#
_cell.length_a   1.000
_cell.length_b   1.000
_cell.length_c   1.000
_cell.angle_alpha   90.00
_cell.angle_beta   90.00
_cell.angle_gamma   90.00
#
_symmetry.space_group_name_H-M   'P 1'
#
loop_
_entity.id
_entity.type
_entity.pdbx_description
1 polymer ?
#
loop_
_entity_poly.entity_id
_entity_poly.type
_entity_poly.pdbx_seq_one_letter_code
_entity_poly.pdbx_strand_id
1 'polypeptide(L)' 'KWTPPTGDELRYLLENVLNLSQEGLARHVGVNGRTVRRWVNGESDIAYSVWCVLCIDAGLPPIWK' A
#
# COMPACT_ATOMS: atom_id res chain seq x y z
N LYS A 1 8.99 5.56 -15.59
CA LYS A 1 9.53 5.64 -14.24
C LYS A 1 8.42 5.59 -13.21
N TRP A 2 8.58 4.76 -12.20
CA TRP A 2 7.53 4.57 -11.20
C TRP A 2 7.42 5.77 -10.27
N THR A 3 6.18 6.19 -10.03
CA THR A 3 5.88 7.24 -9.07
C THR A 3 5.10 6.60 -7.93
N PRO A 4 5.61 6.66 -6.70
CA PRO A 4 4.90 6.03 -5.59
C PRO A 4 3.57 6.72 -5.31
N PRO A 5 2.59 5.99 -4.79
CA PRO A 5 1.31 6.58 -4.42
C PRO A 5 1.48 7.50 -3.22
N THR A 6 0.57 8.44 -3.09
CA THR A 6 0.52 9.28 -1.90
C THR A 6 -0.05 8.48 -0.74
N GLY A 7 0.13 9.01 0.48
CA GLY A 7 -0.46 8.38 1.65
C GLY A 7 -1.98 8.30 1.55
N ASP A 8 -2.61 9.33 1.00
CA ASP A 8 -4.05 9.35 0.83
C ASP A 8 -4.51 8.29 -0.16
N GLU A 9 -3.77 8.11 -1.25
CA GLU A 9 -4.09 7.07 -2.23
C GLU A 9 -3.98 5.69 -1.62
N LEU A 10 -2.95 5.47 -0.81
CA LEU A 10 -2.78 4.20 -0.14
C LEU A 10 -3.91 3.95 0.85
N ARG A 11 -4.28 4.96 1.62
CA ARG A 11 -5.36 4.85 2.58
C ARG A 11 -6.67 4.52 1.87
N TYR A 12 -6.93 5.18 0.76
CA TYR A 12 -8.15 4.92 -0.01
C TYR A 12 -8.21 3.46 -0.46
N LEU A 13 -7.09 2.95 -0.97
CA LEU A 13 -7.04 1.57 -1.42
C LEU A 13 -7.31 0.61 -0.28
N LEU A 14 -6.70 0.85 0.89
CA LEU A 14 -6.90 -0.01 2.04
C LEU A 14 -8.34 -0.02 2.52
N GLU A 15 -8.94 1.15 2.61
CA GLU A 15 -10.26 1.28 3.22
C GLU A 15 -11.39 0.91 2.28
N ASN A 16 -11.25 1.19 1.00
CA ASN A 16 -12.35 1.08 0.06
C ASN A 16 -12.24 -0.07 -0.91
N VAL A 17 -11.05 -0.57 -1.14
CA VAL A 17 -10.84 -1.64 -2.12
C VAL A 17 -10.46 -2.94 -1.41
N LEU A 18 -9.46 -2.90 -0.56
CA LEU A 18 -8.97 -4.09 0.11
C LEU A 18 -9.66 -4.37 1.44
N ASN A 19 -10.25 -3.35 2.05
CA ASN A 19 -10.91 -3.45 3.35
C ASN A 19 -9.97 -4.00 4.42
N LEU A 20 -8.74 -3.50 4.43
CA LEU A 20 -7.72 -3.89 5.39
C LEU A 20 -7.41 -2.74 6.31
N SER A 21 -7.22 -3.04 7.60
CA SER A 21 -6.65 -2.08 8.52
C SER A 21 -5.16 -1.95 8.25
N GLN A 22 -4.53 -0.93 8.84
CA GLN A 22 -3.08 -0.78 8.69
C GLN A 22 -2.34 -1.97 9.29
N GLU A 23 -2.83 -2.47 10.43
CA GLU A 23 -2.24 -3.68 11.02
C GLU A 23 -2.47 -4.90 10.16
N GLY A 24 -3.65 -4.99 9.55
CA GLY A 24 -3.95 -6.08 8.64
C GLY A 24 -3.02 -6.07 7.44
N LEU A 25 -2.77 -4.90 6.90
CA LEU A 25 -1.82 -4.77 5.80
C LEU A 25 -0.41 -5.18 6.23
N ALA A 26 0.02 -4.72 7.40
CA ALA A 26 1.35 -5.05 7.90
C ALA A 26 1.53 -6.56 7.99
N ARG A 27 0.53 -7.26 8.51
CA ARG A 27 0.58 -8.71 8.60
C ARG A 27 0.57 -9.37 7.23
N HIS A 28 -0.23 -8.82 6.34
CA HIS A 28 -0.41 -9.41 5.01
C HIS A 28 0.89 -9.37 4.20
N VAL A 29 1.63 -8.28 4.30
CA VAL A 29 2.87 -8.13 3.51
C VAL A 29 4.13 -8.38 4.34
N GLY A 30 3.99 -8.71 5.62
CA GLY A 30 5.13 -9.09 6.44
C GLY A 30 6.00 -7.95 6.90
N VAL A 31 5.43 -6.76 7.09
CA VAL A 31 6.19 -5.62 7.59
C VAL A 31 5.66 -5.19 8.96
N ASN A 32 6.40 -4.29 9.59
CA ASN A 32 6.02 -3.72 10.87
C ASN A 32 4.88 -2.73 10.68
N GLY A 33 3.94 -2.70 11.64
CA GLY A 33 2.83 -1.74 11.57
C GLY A 33 3.27 -0.29 11.54
N ARG A 34 4.41 0.01 12.17
CA ARG A 34 4.96 1.36 12.14
C ARG A 34 5.34 1.75 10.72
N THR A 35 5.87 0.80 9.95
CA THR A 35 6.24 1.05 8.56
C THR A 35 5.02 1.41 7.74
N VAL A 36 3.92 0.67 7.92
CA VAL A 36 2.68 0.98 7.20
C VAL A 36 2.18 2.36 7.58
N ARG A 37 2.24 2.71 8.87
CA ARG A 37 1.80 4.03 9.33
C ARG A 37 2.59 5.15 8.68
N ARG A 38 3.89 4.95 8.50
CA ARG A 38 4.73 5.94 7.82
C ARG A 38 4.31 6.13 6.37
N TRP A 39 3.98 5.04 5.69
CA TRP A 39 3.50 5.12 4.32
C TRP A 39 2.21 5.92 4.23
N VAL A 40 1.27 5.62 5.12
CA VAL A 40 -0.04 6.27 5.12
C VAL A 40 0.07 7.75 5.48
N ASN A 41 0.98 8.09 6.37
CA ASN A 41 1.18 9.48 6.79
C ASN A 41 2.05 10.26 5.81
N GLY A 42 2.59 9.63 4.78
CA GLY A 42 3.41 10.32 3.80
C GLY A 42 4.85 10.55 4.27
N GLU A 43 5.27 9.90 5.36
CA GLU A 43 6.62 10.07 5.87
C GLU A 43 7.65 9.30 5.06
N SER A 44 7.24 8.22 4.42
CA SER A 44 8.11 7.47 3.52
C SER A 44 7.26 6.84 2.44
N ASP A 45 7.89 6.52 1.32
CA ASP A 45 7.18 5.91 0.20
C ASP A 45 7.03 4.41 0.42
N ILE A 46 5.89 3.86 -0.03
CA ILE A 46 5.69 2.42 0.01
C ILE A 46 6.69 1.76 -0.93
N ALA A 47 7.17 0.58 -0.53
CA ALA A 47 8.09 -0.17 -1.37
C ALA A 47 7.37 -0.62 -2.64
N TYR A 48 8.07 -0.55 -3.77
CA TYR A 48 7.49 -0.90 -5.06
C TYR A 48 6.92 -2.32 -5.07
N SER A 49 7.67 -3.28 -4.52
CA SER A 49 7.23 -4.67 -4.51
C SER A 49 5.95 -4.85 -3.71
N VAL A 50 5.83 -4.13 -2.59
CA VAL A 50 4.61 -4.20 -1.78
C VAL A 50 3.45 -3.60 -2.55
N TRP A 51 3.68 -2.47 -3.22
CA TRP A 51 2.63 -1.83 -4.01
C TRP A 51 2.13 -2.75 -5.11
N CYS A 52 3.04 -3.49 -5.77
CA CYS A 52 2.65 -4.45 -6.80
C CYS A 52 1.75 -5.53 -6.23
N VAL A 53 2.09 -6.06 -5.06
CA VAL A 53 1.26 -7.10 -4.42
C VAL A 53 -0.13 -6.55 -4.11
N LEU A 54 -0.21 -5.33 -3.61
CA LEU A 54 -1.50 -4.73 -3.29
C LEU A 54 -2.35 -4.51 -4.54
N CYS A 55 -1.75 -4.09 -5.63
CA CYS A 55 -2.48 -3.91 -6.87
C CYS A 55 -3.04 -5.23 -7.37
N ILE A 56 -2.24 -6.30 -7.30
CA ILE A 56 -2.71 -7.62 -7.70
C ILE A 56 -3.85 -8.08 -6.81
N ASP A 57 -3.73 -7.90 -5.51
CA ASP A 57 -4.78 -8.30 -4.56
C ASP A 57 -6.06 -7.52 -4.80
N ALA A 58 -5.95 -6.29 -5.23
CA ALA A 58 -7.12 -5.44 -5.50
C ALA A 58 -7.73 -5.73 -6.86
N GLY A 59 -7.12 -6.59 -7.66
CA GLY A 59 -7.60 -6.89 -8.99
C GLY A 59 -7.37 -5.77 -9.99
N LEU A 60 -6.45 -4.86 -9.67
CA LEU A 60 -6.14 -3.75 -10.56
C LEU A 60 -5.09 -4.18 -11.58
N PRO A 61 -5.15 -3.62 -12.80
CA PRO A 61 -4.11 -3.93 -13.77
C PRO A 61 -2.76 -3.35 -13.33
N PRO A 62 -1.66 -3.96 -13.78
CA PRO A 62 -0.34 -3.41 -13.47
C PRO A 62 -0.20 -1.99 -14.02
N ILE A 63 0.29 -1.10 -13.18
CA ILE A 63 0.47 0.30 -13.57
C ILE A 63 1.92 0.74 -13.43
N TRP A 64 2.80 -0.20 -13.22
CA TRP A 64 4.21 0.09 -13.00
C TRP A 64 5.02 -0.12 -14.27
N LYS A 65 4.65 0.52 -15.28
CA LYS A 65 5.42 0.40 -16.51
C LYS A 65 6.54 1.39 -16.58
#